data_c6a7520591f57d09ca6bccd202272cca
#
_entry.id   c6a7520591f57d09ca6bccd202272cca
#
_cell.length_a   1.000
_cell.length_b   1.000
_cell.length_c   1.000
_cell.angle_alpha   90.00
_cell.angle_beta   90.00
_cell.angle_gamma   90.00
#
_symmetry.space_group_name_H-M   'P 1'
#
loop_
_entity.id
_entity.type
_entity.pdbx_description
1 polymer ?
#
loop_
_entity_poly.entity_id
_entity_poly.type
_entity_poly.pdbx_seq_one_letter_code
_entity_poly.pdbx_strand_id
1 'polypeptide(L)'
;MIVAIDGPAGSGKSTVARALSDRLDLIFLDTGAMYRSVTVECLRQGIDMTDTEKIIQVARSISISFGNSANGQTVFANGANVTAEIRTPEVDRNVSTVAAIPEVREAMVTLQRRAGENGDVVAEGRDIGTVVFPEADVKVFLTADPAARAHRRAVQRQGGDAATGNDAQVDAKSEEKILEDIKARDKADSERKAAPLRAAEDAHHIDSSTLSVEEVIAAIIALHPGLGKRDARNHRASHQGNGSESSSSDDGKSHTEEPKRSEKKSSIAAASKRLRPFG
;
A
#
# COMPACT_ATOMS: atom_id res chain seq x y z
N MET A 1 15.72 -8.09 0.72
CA MET A 1 15.23 -7.92 -0.68
C MET A 1 14.27 -6.74 -0.74
N ILE A 2 14.45 -5.86 -1.71
CA ILE A 2 13.61 -4.67 -1.89
C ILE A 2 12.96 -4.72 -3.28
N VAL A 3 11.63 -4.61 -3.30
CA VAL A 3 10.84 -4.46 -4.54
C VAL A 3 10.30 -3.03 -4.58
N ALA A 4 10.69 -2.26 -5.57
CA ALA A 4 10.25 -0.89 -5.81
C ALA A 4 9.15 -0.87 -6.88
N ILE A 5 7.98 -0.30 -6.57
CA ILE A 5 6.87 -0.16 -7.50
C ILE A 5 6.51 1.30 -7.65
N ASP A 6 6.94 1.91 -8.75
CA ASP A 6 6.65 3.31 -9.10
C ASP A 6 5.58 3.40 -10.18
N GLY A 7 5.00 4.58 -10.34
CA GLY A 7 4.03 4.84 -11.41
C GLY A 7 2.99 5.89 -11.05
N PRO A 8 2.16 6.32 -12.01
CA PRO A 8 1.19 7.39 -11.85
C PRO A 8 0.05 7.05 -10.88
N ALA A 9 -0.76 8.05 -10.53
CA ALA A 9 -1.92 7.86 -9.66
C ALA A 9 -2.96 6.92 -10.29
N GLY A 10 -3.52 5.97 -9.51
CA GLY A 10 -4.56 5.05 -10.00
C GLY A 10 -4.06 3.88 -10.85
N SER A 11 -2.73 3.69 -11.05
CA SER A 11 -2.19 2.55 -11.81
C SER A 11 -2.26 1.19 -11.09
N GLY A 12 -2.84 1.12 -9.89
CA GLY A 12 -3.00 -0.15 -9.16
C GLY A 12 -1.83 -0.51 -8.24
N LYS A 13 -0.81 0.35 -8.08
CA LYS A 13 0.38 0.07 -7.26
C LYS A 13 0.08 -0.45 -5.86
N SER A 14 -0.79 0.24 -5.12
CA SER A 14 -1.10 -0.12 -3.72
C SER A 14 -1.78 -1.49 -3.64
N THR A 15 -2.66 -1.81 -4.58
CA THR A 15 -3.32 -3.12 -4.66
C THR A 15 -2.31 -4.22 -4.94
N VAL A 16 -1.47 -4.01 -5.97
CA VAL A 16 -0.42 -4.96 -6.37
C VAL A 16 0.62 -5.12 -5.27
N ALA A 17 1.14 -4.02 -4.71
CA ALA A 17 2.16 -4.06 -3.67
C ALA A 17 1.68 -4.76 -2.40
N ARG A 18 0.43 -4.51 -1.99
CA ARG A 18 -0.19 -5.19 -0.85
C ARG A 18 -0.34 -6.69 -1.12
N ALA A 19 -0.96 -7.07 -2.23
CA ALA A 19 -1.15 -8.48 -2.58
C ALA A 19 0.19 -9.21 -2.74
N LEU A 20 1.22 -8.54 -3.30
CA LEU A 20 2.57 -9.08 -3.38
C LEU A 20 3.21 -9.25 -1.99
N SER A 21 3.00 -8.28 -1.07
CA SER A 21 3.50 -8.39 0.31
C SER A 21 2.89 -9.55 1.06
N ASP A 22 1.58 -9.72 0.94
CA ASP A 22 0.85 -10.83 1.57
C ASP A 22 1.30 -12.19 1.01
N ARG A 23 1.44 -12.29 -0.32
CA ARG A 23 1.85 -13.52 -1.01
C ARG A 23 3.28 -13.93 -0.69
N LEU A 24 4.19 -12.97 -0.54
CA LEU A 24 5.62 -13.22 -0.37
C LEU A 24 6.13 -13.00 1.06
N ASP A 25 5.26 -12.68 2.02
CA ASP A 25 5.61 -12.31 3.41
C ASP A 25 6.67 -11.19 3.45
N LEU A 26 6.39 -10.09 2.71
CA LEU A 26 7.21 -8.88 2.68
C LEU A 26 6.59 -7.79 3.55
N ILE A 27 7.38 -6.83 3.97
CA ILE A 27 6.87 -5.60 4.59
C ILE A 27 6.27 -4.71 3.49
N PHE A 28 5.00 -4.33 3.61
CA PHE A 28 4.37 -3.37 2.70
C PHE A 28 4.62 -1.93 3.17
N LEU A 29 5.25 -1.11 2.33
CA LEU A 29 5.51 0.30 2.58
C LEU A 29 4.74 1.19 1.59
N ASP A 30 3.62 1.78 2.04
CA ASP A 30 2.88 2.82 1.34
C ASP A 30 3.54 4.18 1.59
N THR A 31 4.47 4.59 0.73
CA THR A 31 5.14 5.89 0.88
C THR A 31 4.20 7.05 0.62
N GLY A 32 3.18 6.87 -0.20
CA GLY A 32 2.14 7.86 -0.43
C GLY A 32 1.35 8.18 0.84
N ALA A 33 1.07 7.18 1.68
CA ALA A 33 0.44 7.38 2.97
C ALA A 33 1.28 8.26 3.91
N MET A 34 2.61 8.20 3.82
CA MET A 34 3.51 9.03 4.65
C MET A 34 3.38 10.51 4.31
N TYR A 35 3.44 10.90 3.03
CA TYR A 35 3.21 12.29 2.60
C TYR A 35 1.80 12.76 2.94
N ARG A 36 0.80 11.91 2.82
CA ARG A 36 -0.57 12.18 3.21
C ARG A 36 -0.72 12.39 4.72
N SER A 37 0.03 11.67 5.54
CA SER A 37 0.07 11.85 6.99
C SER A 37 0.62 13.23 7.37
N VAL A 38 1.69 13.69 6.70
CA VAL A 38 2.19 15.07 6.85
C VAL A 38 1.10 16.08 6.48
N THR A 39 0.41 15.85 5.35
CA THR A 39 -0.68 16.74 4.90
C THR A 39 -1.83 16.80 5.90
N VAL A 40 -2.26 15.64 6.45
CA VAL A 40 -3.30 15.59 7.50
C VAL A 40 -2.88 16.37 8.72
N GLU A 41 -1.65 16.21 9.17
CA GLU A 41 -1.16 16.90 10.36
C GLU A 41 -1.09 18.41 10.15
N CYS A 42 -0.68 18.88 8.97
CA CYS A 42 -0.71 20.29 8.61
C CYS A 42 -2.15 20.84 8.63
N LEU A 43 -3.10 20.11 8.04
CA LEU A 43 -4.51 20.52 8.02
C LEU A 43 -5.12 20.56 9.43
N ARG A 44 -4.82 19.60 10.28
CA ARG A 44 -5.27 19.57 11.69
C ARG A 44 -4.77 20.76 12.49
N GLN A 45 -3.55 21.20 12.21
CA GLN A 45 -2.94 22.38 12.84
C GLN A 45 -3.38 23.70 12.21
N GLY A 46 -4.23 23.69 11.17
CA GLY A 46 -4.67 24.90 10.47
C GLY A 46 -3.52 25.59 9.72
N ILE A 47 -2.49 24.87 9.32
CA ILE A 47 -1.34 25.43 8.59
C ILE A 47 -1.78 25.72 7.14
N ASP A 48 -1.51 26.97 6.70
CA ASP A 48 -1.68 27.33 5.30
C ASP A 48 -0.72 26.53 4.42
N MET A 49 -1.22 25.90 3.35
CA MET A 49 -0.41 25.08 2.45
C MET A 49 0.62 25.87 1.64
N THR A 50 0.64 27.19 1.77
CA THR A 50 1.69 28.09 1.26
C THR A 50 2.81 28.33 2.29
N ASP A 51 2.59 28.01 3.57
CA ASP A 51 3.58 28.18 4.66
C ASP A 51 4.57 27.01 4.67
N THR A 52 5.52 27.05 3.73
CA THR A 52 6.51 26.00 3.53
C THR A 52 7.30 25.70 4.80
N GLU A 53 7.65 26.71 5.61
CA GLU A 53 8.45 26.50 6.81
C GLU A 53 7.71 25.66 7.86
N LYS A 54 6.44 25.95 8.11
CA LYS A 54 5.64 25.16 9.04
C LYS A 54 5.41 23.72 8.53
N ILE A 55 5.18 23.56 7.24
CA ILE A 55 5.05 22.23 6.64
C ILE A 55 6.33 21.41 6.84
N ILE A 56 7.51 22.01 6.65
CA ILE A 56 8.81 21.37 6.91
C ILE A 56 8.96 20.98 8.37
N GLN A 57 8.57 21.86 9.31
CA GLN A 57 8.63 21.57 10.75
C GLN A 57 7.76 20.34 11.09
N VAL A 58 6.54 20.26 10.57
CA VAL A 58 5.67 19.09 10.72
C VAL A 58 6.35 17.85 10.17
N ALA A 59 6.88 17.89 8.94
CA ALA A 59 7.52 16.74 8.31
C ALA A 59 8.75 16.22 9.07
N ARG A 60 9.51 17.10 9.72
CA ARG A 60 10.69 16.74 10.51
C ARG A 60 10.35 16.16 11.88
N SER A 61 9.19 16.50 12.43
CA SER A 61 8.79 16.10 13.79
C SER A 61 7.76 14.97 13.81
N ILE A 62 7.12 14.66 12.69
CA ILE A 62 6.04 13.66 12.65
C ILE A 62 6.57 12.24 12.89
N SER A 63 5.88 11.50 13.77
CA SER A 63 6.05 10.06 13.92
C SER A 63 4.99 9.34 13.10
N ILE A 64 5.40 8.47 12.18
CA ILE A 64 4.50 7.69 11.33
C ILE A 64 4.72 6.20 11.62
N SER A 65 3.64 5.49 11.84
CA SER A 65 3.69 4.03 11.98
C SER A 65 2.54 3.36 11.24
N PHE A 66 2.77 2.11 10.85
CA PHE A 66 1.80 1.28 10.16
C PHE A 66 1.39 0.12 11.05
N GLY A 67 0.13 -0.25 10.99
CA GLY A 67 -0.43 -1.42 11.64
C GLY A 67 -1.27 -2.22 10.65
N ASN A 68 -1.71 -3.40 11.06
CA ASN A 68 -2.62 -4.24 10.28
C ASN A 68 -3.94 -4.40 11.03
N SER A 69 -5.04 -4.34 10.29
CA SER A 69 -6.39 -4.63 10.78
C SER A 69 -7.07 -5.62 9.82
N ALA A 70 -8.24 -6.13 10.22
CA ALA A 70 -9.06 -6.98 9.35
C ALA A 70 -9.42 -6.29 8.02
N ASN A 71 -9.45 -4.94 8.00
CA ASN A 71 -9.78 -4.14 6.83
C ASN A 71 -8.51 -3.64 6.07
N GLY A 72 -7.35 -4.22 6.35
CA GLY A 72 -6.08 -3.88 5.72
C GLY A 72 -5.15 -3.03 6.59
N GLN A 73 -4.17 -2.37 5.97
CA GLN A 73 -3.17 -1.58 6.67
C GLN A 73 -3.80 -0.33 7.30
N THR A 74 -3.46 -0.09 8.55
CA THR A 74 -3.78 1.15 9.29
C THR A 74 -2.57 2.06 9.35
N VAL A 75 -2.82 3.37 9.35
CA VAL A 75 -1.79 4.41 9.38
C VAL A 75 -1.98 5.28 10.61
N PHE A 76 -0.89 5.51 11.33
CA PHE A 76 -0.88 6.36 12.52
C PHE A 76 0.10 7.52 12.31
N ALA A 77 -0.34 8.72 12.63
CA ALA A 77 0.48 9.94 12.70
C ALA A 77 0.46 10.45 14.13
N ASN A 78 1.63 10.64 14.74
CA ASN A 78 1.79 11.05 16.14
C ASN A 78 0.92 10.22 17.11
N GLY A 79 0.80 8.91 16.84
CA GLY A 79 -0.01 7.98 17.63
C GLY A 79 -1.52 8.01 17.33
N ALA A 80 -2.03 8.96 16.57
CA ALA A 80 -3.44 9.02 16.17
C ALA A 80 -3.67 8.23 14.88
N ASN A 81 -4.78 7.46 14.82
CA ASN A 81 -5.17 6.75 13.61
C ASN A 81 -5.68 7.75 12.55
N VAL A 82 -4.99 7.83 11.43
CA VAL A 82 -5.30 8.72 10.29
C VAL A 82 -5.74 7.97 9.03
N THR A 83 -6.00 6.68 9.12
CA THR A 83 -6.28 5.79 7.98
C THR A 83 -7.40 6.30 7.07
N ALA A 84 -8.48 6.83 7.64
CA ALA A 84 -9.58 7.41 6.89
C ALA A 84 -9.23 8.82 6.37
N GLU A 85 -8.60 9.64 7.22
CA GLU A 85 -8.32 11.04 6.92
C GLU A 85 -7.33 11.21 5.76
N ILE A 86 -6.30 10.35 5.65
CA ILE A 86 -5.35 10.39 4.54
C ILE A 86 -6.00 10.13 3.17
N ARG A 87 -7.25 9.69 3.12
CA ARG A 87 -7.99 9.36 1.87
C ARG A 87 -9.04 10.39 1.50
N THR A 88 -9.15 11.48 2.25
CA THR A 88 -10.12 12.54 2.00
C THR A 88 -9.79 13.34 0.73
N PRO A 89 -10.80 13.93 0.06
CA PRO A 89 -10.57 14.81 -1.10
C PRO A 89 -9.70 16.02 -0.76
N GLU A 90 -9.73 16.51 0.48
CA GLU A 90 -8.92 17.64 0.93
C GLU A 90 -7.43 17.27 0.96
N VAL A 91 -7.09 16.10 1.49
CA VAL A 91 -5.73 15.58 1.46
C VAL A 91 -5.29 15.29 0.02
N ASP A 92 -6.18 14.75 -0.83
CA ASP A 92 -5.86 14.51 -2.26
C ASP A 92 -5.46 15.80 -2.99
N ARG A 93 -6.11 16.94 -2.68
CA ARG A 93 -5.78 18.24 -3.31
C ARG A 93 -4.46 18.84 -2.85
N ASN A 94 -4.05 18.58 -1.61
CA ASN A 94 -2.91 19.26 -0.97
C ASN A 94 -1.62 18.41 -0.97
N VAL A 95 -1.71 17.09 -1.05
CA VAL A 95 -0.56 16.21 -0.90
C VAL A 95 0.54 16.43 -1.94
N SER A 96 0.21 16.83 -3.17
CA SER A 96 1.21 17.09 -4.20
C SER A 96 2.03 18.36 -3.89
N THR A 97 1.39 19.39 -3.30
CA THR A 97 2.06 20.59 -2.82
C THR A 97 3.05 20.25 -1.70
N VAL A 98 2.62 19.49 -0.70
CA VAL A 98 3.48 19.02 0.40
C VAL A 98 4.64 18.16 -0.12
N ALA A 99 4.36 17.21 -1.03
CA ALA A 99 5.37 16.32 -1.59
C ALA A 99 6.33 17.00 -2.60
N ALA A 100 6.05 18.21 -3.04
CA ALA A 100 6.95 18.98 -3.90
C ALA A 100 8.05 19.72 -3.12
N ILE A 101 7.92 19.87 -1.79
CA ILE A 101 8.88 20.57 -0.92
C ILE A 101 10.11 19.67 -0.71
N PRO A 102 11.33 20.09 -1.10
CA PRO A 102 12.52 19.24 -1.01
C PRO A 102 12.83 18.75 0.39
N GLU A 103 12.71 19.59 1.41
CA GLU A 103 13.01 19.27 2.80
C GLU A 103 11.99 18.28 3.41
N VAL A 104 10.73 18.35 2.98
CA VAL A 104 9.72 17.33 3.33
C VAL A 104 10.11 15.98 2.73
N ARG A 105 10.57 15.98 1.49
CA ARG A 105 11.04 14.76 0.84
C ARG A 105 12.23 14.16 1.55
N GLU A 106 13.23 14.98 1.91
CA GLU A 106 14.41 14.53 2.66
C GLU A 106 14.02 13.83 3.96
N ALA A 107 13.11 14.42 4.75
CA ALA A 107 12.58 13.83 5.97
C ALA A 107 11.88 12.49 5.70
N MET A 108 10.99 12.44 4.69
CA MET A 108 10.25 11.23 4.35
C MET A 108 11.15 10.12 3.79
N VAL A 109 12.10 10.44 2.91
CA VAL A 109 13.07 9.46 2.36
C VAL A 109 13.90 8.83 3.49
N THR A 110 14.32 9.62 4.47
CA THR A 110 15.03 9.09 5.65
C THR A 110 14.19 8.05 6.40
N LEU A 111 12.90 8.33 6.65
CA LEU A 111 12.00 7.40 7.31
C LEU A 111 11.72 6.15 6.45
N GLN A 112 11.57 6.32 5.15
CA GLN A 112 11.33 5.23 4.20
C GLN A 112 12.52 4.26 4.12
N ARG A 113 13.74 4.78 4.06
CA ARG A 113 14.96 3.96 4.05
C ARG A 113 15.12 3.13 5.31
N ARG A 114 14.83 3.70 6.48
CA ARG A 114 14.83 2.96 7.76
C ARG A 114 13.88 1.76 7.75
N ALA A 115 12.76 1.84 7.02
CA ALA A 115 11.86 0.70 6.87
C ALA A 115 12.52 -0.46 6.11
N GLY A 116 13.34 -0.17 5.10
CA GLY A 116 14.08 -1.17 4.33
C GLY A 116 15.23 -1.83 5.10
N GLU A 117 15.77 -1.19 6.14
CA GLU A 117 16.81 -1.76 7.00
C GLU A 117 16.32 -2.93 7.87
N ASN A 118 15.01 -3.01 8.12
CA ASN A 118 14.42 -3.97 9.04
C ASN A 118 13.91 -5.27 8.38
N GLY A 119 14.11 -5.45 7.09
CA GLY A 119 13.68 -6.67 6.41
C GLY A 119 13.43 -6.52 4.91
N ASP A 120 12.81 -7.55 4.35
CA ASP A 120 12.43 -7.57 2.96
C ASP A 120 11.16 -6.71 2.76
N VAL A 121 11.19 -5.79 1.80
CA VAL A 121 10.18 -4.73 1.62
C VAL A 121 9.65 -4.72 0.20
N VAL A 122 8.35 -4.54 0.04
CA VAL A 122 7.76 -3.99 -1.17
C VAL A 122 7.30 -2.55 -0.88
N ALA A 123 7.92 -1.60 -1.55
CA ALA A 123 7.63 -0.18 -1.42
C ALA A 123 6.94 0.34 -2.68
N GLU A 124 5.88 1.12 -2.50
CA GLU A 124 5.19 1.78 -3.60
C GLU A 124 5.30 3.30 -3.52
N GLY A 125 5.40 3.96 -4.69
CA GLY A 125 5.48 5.41 -4.72
C GLY A 125 5.54 6.04 -6.10
N ARG A 126 6.42 7.03 -6.25
CA ARG A 126 6.67 7.79 -7.48
C ARG A 126 8.14 7.83 -7.87
N ASP A 127 9.00 7.57 -6.90
CA ASP A 127 10.45 7.73 -7.00
C ASP A 127 11.20 6.71 -6.12
N ILE A 128 10.56 5.57 -5.90
CA ILE A 128 11.12 4.51 -5.06
C ILE A 128 12.40 3.96 -5.67
N GLY A 129 12.34 3.56 -6.94
CA GLY A 129 13.49 3.00 -7.67
C GLY A 129 14.50 4.03 -8.16
N THR A 130 14.18 5.33 -8.09
CA THR A 130 15.09 6.40 -8.54
C THR A 130 15.77 7.14 -7.38
N VAL A 131 15.11 7.25 -6.21
CA VAL A 131 15.57 8.08 -5.09
C VAL A 131 15.61 7.32 -3.78
N VAL A 132 14.52 6.62 -3.40
CA VAL A 132 14.41 5.99 -2.08
C VAL A 132 15.32 4.77 -2.00
N PHE A 133 15.15 3.82 -2.92
CA PHE A 133 15.91 2.58 -3.03
C PHE A 133 16.47 2.40 -4.45
N PRO A 134 17.49 3.22 -4.83
CA PRO A 134 18.08 3.14 -6.15
C PRO A 134 18.78 1.80 -6.45
N GLU A 135 19.11 1.05 -5.40
CA GLU A 135 19.70 -0.30 -5.47
C GLU A 135 18.66 -1.41 -5.17
N ALA A 136 17.35 -1.14 -5.38
CA ALA A 136 16.33 -2.16 -5.19
C ALA A 136 16.56 -3.37 -6.10
N ASP A 137 16.33 -4.58 -5.56
CA ASP A 137 16.53 -5.85 -6.27
C ASP A 137 15.60 -6.00 -7.49
N VAL A 138 14.40 -5.41 -7.39
CA VAL A 138 13.41 -5.36 -8.49
C VAL A 138 12.81 -3.96 -8.55
N LYS A 139 12.83 -3.36 -9.74
CA LYS A 139 12.18 -2.08 -10.00
C LYS A 139 11.11 -2.22 -11.07
N VAL A 140 9.90 -1.81 -10.73
CA VAL A 140 8.73 -1.85 -11.61
C VAL A 140 8.18 -0.46 -11.80
N PHE A 141 7.93 -0.07 -13.05
CA PHE A 141 7.16 1.11 -13.37
C PHE A 141 5.78 0.69 -13.89
N LEU A 142 4.78 0.75 -12.98
CA LEU A 142 3.42 0.28 -13.23
C LEU A 142 2.58 1.41 -13.82
N THR A 143 2.13 1.23 -15.06
CA THR A 143 1.24 2.17 -15.76
C THR A 143 -0.15 1.57 -15.98
N ALA A 144 -1.10 2.41 -16.36
CA ALA A 144 -2.38 2.03 -16.93
C ALA A 144 -2.94 3.20 -17.75
N ASP A 145 -3.82 2.90 -18.68
CA ASP A 145 -4.57 3.91 -19.44
C ASP A 145 -5.25 4.92 -18.52
N PRO A 146 -5.21 6.23 -18.81
CA PRO A 146 -5.82 7.26 -17.96
C PRO A 146 -7.30 7.03 -17.66
N ALA A 147 -8.10 6.53 -18.64
CA ALA A 147 -9.51 6.24 -18.41
C ALA A 147 -9.68 5.05 -17.46
N ALA A 148 -8.90 3.98 -17.61
CA ALA A 148 -8.91 2.84 -16.69
C ALA A 148 -8.54 3.26 -15.25
N ARG A 149 -7.58 4.19 -15.10
CA ARG A 149 -7.20 4.73 -13.79
C ARG A 149 -8.29 5.59 -13.17
N ALA A 150 -8.98 6.41 -13.97
CA ALA A 150 -10.10 7.22 -13.53
C ALA A 150 -11.26 6.35 -13.05
N HIS A 151 -11.61 5.33 -13.82
CA HIS A 151 -12.65 4.36 -13.48
C HIS A 151 -12.32 3.64 -12.15
N ARG A 152 -11.12 3.05 -12.01
CA ARG A 152 -10.67 2.41 -10.76
C ARG A 152 -10.76 3.34 -9.56
N ARG A 153 -10.37 4.62 -9.72
CA ARG A 153 -10.44 5.61 -8.66
C ARG A 153 -11.87 6.01 -8.31
N ALA A 154 -12.76 6.06 -9.28
CA ALA A 154 -14.17 6.34 -9.09
C ALA A 154 -14.86 5.22 -8.29
N VAL A 155 -14.65 3.96 -8.67
CA VAL A 155 -15.12 2.77 -7.95
C VAL A 155 -14.62 2.78 -6.50
N GLN A 156 -13.32 3.04 -6.29
CA GLN A 156 -12.72 3.11 -4.94
C GLN A 156 -13.34 4.20 -4.07
N ARG A 157 -13.65 5.38 -4.62
CA ARG A 157 -14.30 6.48 -3.87
C ARG A 157 -15.72 6.15 -3.42
N GLN A 158 -16.39 5.25 -4.11
CA GLN A 158 -17.75 4.76 -3.77
C GLN A 158 -17.74 3.52 -2.87
N GLY A 159 -16.56 3.13 -2.36
CA GLY A 159 -16.41 1.96 -1.49
C GLY A 159 -16.43 0.62 -2.23
N GLY A 160 -16.35 0.64 -3.56
CA GLY A 160 -16.18 -0.54 -4.40
C GLY A 160 -14.71 -0.93 -4.55
N ASP A 161 -14.49 -2.10 -5.15
CA ASP A 161 -13.17 -2.60 -5.51
C ASP A 161 -13.16 -3.07 -6.97
N ALA A 162 -12.61 -2.24 -7.85
CA ALA A 162 -12.51 -2.53 -9.27
C ALA A 162 -11.60 -3.75 -9.57
N ALA A 163 -10.75 -4.18 -8.63
CA ALA A 163 -9.93 -5.36 -8.80
C ALA A 163 -10.72 -6.67 -8.65
N THR A 164 -11.84 -6.64 -7.92
CA THR A 164 -12.72 -7.79 -7.70
C THR A 164 -13.97 -7.79 -8.58
N GLY A 165 -14.09 -6.82 -9.50
CA GLY A 165 -15.27 -6.68 -10.39
C GLY A 165 -16.52 -6.20 -9.65
N ASN A 166 -16.39 -5.65 -8.44
CA ASN A 166 -17.48 -5.02 -7.71
C ASN A 166 -17.64 -3.56 -8.17
N ASP A 167 -18.06 -3.40 -9.43
CA ASP A 167 -18.26 -2.09 -10.05
C ASP A 167 -19.47 -1.41 -9.42
N ALA A 168 -19.22 -0.41 -8.58
CA ALA A 168 -20.25 0.55 -8.23
C ALA A 168 -20.67 1.29 -9.51
N GLN A 169 -21.96 1.61 -9.66
CA GLN A 169 -22.43 2.45 -10.77
C GLN A 169 -21.80 3.84 -10.64
N VAL A 170 -20.73 4.05 -11.41
CA VAL A 170 -20.01 5.32 -11.42
C VAL A 170 -20.72 6.29 -12.36
N ASP A 171 -21.05 7.48 -11.85
CA ASP A 171 -21.58 8.55 -12.70
C ASP A 171 -20.48 9.10 -13.63
N ALA A 172 -20.78 9.17 -14.93
CA ALA A 172 -19.85 9.59 -15.98
C ALA A 172 -19.23 10.99 -15.72
N LYS A 173 -19.99 11.93 -15.16
CA LYS A 173 -19.46 13.28 -14.81
C LYS A 173 -18.47 13.22 -13.67
N SER A 174 -18.68 12.34 -12.71
CA SER A 174 -17.74 12.10 -11.61
C SER A 174 -16.44 11.49 -12.12
N GLU A 175 -16.54 10.58 -13.09
CA GLU A 175 -15.38 9.93 -13.71
C GLU A 175 -14.55 10.92 -14.54
N GLU A 176 -15.18 11.79 -15.33
CA GLU A 176 -14.51 12.84 -16.12
C GLU A 176 -13.72 13.79 -15.20
N LYS A 177 -14.32 14.25 -14.10
CA LYS A 177 -13.64 15.09 -13.12
C LYS A 177 -12.47 14.37 -12.46
N ILE A 178 -12.62 13.09 -12.14
CA ILE A 178 -11.54 12.27 -11.58
C ILE A 178 -10.40 12.12 -12.60
N LEU A 179 -10.71 11.96 -13.88
CA LEU A 179 -9.73 11.90 -14.96
C LEU A 179 -8.90 13.19 -15.05
N GLU A 180 -9.56 14.34 -14.96
CA GLU A 180 -8.89 15.66 -14.93
C GLU A 180 -7.97 15.78 -13.71
N ASP A 181 -8.47 15.43 -12.51
CA ASP A 181 -7.70 15.45 -11.26
C ASP A 181 -6.45 14.55 -11.35
N ILE A 182 -6.59 13.35 -11.94
CA ILE A 182 -5.49 12.40 -12.15
C ILE A 182 -4.45 13.00 -13.11
N LYS A 183 -4.88 13.55 -14.25
CA LYS A 183 -3.97 14.17 -15.23
C LYS A 183 -3.21 15.35 -14.63
N ALA A 184 -3.91 16.21 -13.90
CA ALA A 184 -3.30 17.36 -13.23
C ALA A 184 -2.25 16.91 -12.21
N ARG A 185 -2.55 15.87 -11.43
CA ARG A 185 -1.65 15.29 -10.44
C ARG A 185 -0.43 14.64 -11.08
N ASP A 186 -0.62 13.83 -12.13
CA ASP A 186 0.49 13.17 -12.82
C ASP A 186 1.42 14.21 -13.46
N LYS A 187 0.87 15.30 -13.99
CA LYS A 187 1.65 16.44 -14.50
C LYS A 187 2.46 17.05 -13.37
N ALA A 188 1.84 17.39 -12.24
CA ALA A 188 2.53 17.97 -11.09
C ALA A 188 3.64 17.04 -10.55
N ASP A 189 3.37 15.71 -10.45
CA ASP A 189 4.33 14.73 -9.98
C ASP A 189 5.52 14.58 -10.98
N SER A 190 5.29 14.72 -12.30
CA SER A 190 6.32 14.58 -13.34
C SER A 190 7.16 15.86 -13.54
N GLU A 191 6.56 17.04 -13.32
CA GLU A 191 7.22 18.34 -13.55
C GLU A 191 7.89 18.88 -12.27
N ARG A 192 7.73 18.26 -11.12
CA ARG A 192 8.36 18.71 -9.88
C ARG A 192 9.89 18.66 -9.99
N LYS A 193 10.56 19.69 -9.43
CA LYS A 193 12.03 19.82 -9.51
C LYS A 193 12.76 18.73 -8.72
N ALA A 194 12.20 18.33 -7.56
CA ALA A 194 12.78 17.31 -6.71
C ALA A 194 12.12 15.95 -6.96
N ALA A 195 12.90 14.95 -7.35
CA ALA A 195 12.48 13.57 -7.56
C ALA A 195 11.21 13.44 -8.43
N PRO A 196 11.22 13.87 -9.70
CA PRO A 196 10.07 13.78 -10.59
C PRO A 196 9.62 12.33 -10.77
N LEU A 197 8.31 12.14 -11.02
CA LEU A 197 7.77 10.85 -11.40
C LEU A 197 8.38 10.43 -12.75
N ARG A 198 9.28 9.46 -12.71
CA ARG A 198 9.89 8.84 -13.88
C ARG A 198 10.29 7.40 -13.56
N ALA A 199 10.36 6.57 -14.58
CA ALA A 199 10.93 5.24 -14.44
C ALA A 199 12.43 5.32 -14.13
N ALA A 200 12.95 4.42 -13.30
CA ALA A 200 14.37 4.16 -13.21
C ALA A 200 14.85 3.53 -14.53
N GLU A 201 16.11 3.73 -14.90
CA GLU A 201 16.66 3.23 -16.17
C GLU A 201 16.58 1.70 -16.29
N ASP A 202 16.71 1.02 -15.16
CA ASP A 202 16.61 -0.44 -15.01
C ASP A 202 15.22 -0.92 -14.56
N ALA A 203 14.20 -0.07 -14.60
CA ALA A 203 12.84 -0.47 -14.22
C ALA A 203 12.14 -1.26 -15.34
N HIS A 204 11.47 -2.32 -14.95
CA HIS A 204 10.58 -3.07 -15.82
C HIS A 204 9.23 -2.36 -15.95
N HIS A 205 8.84 -2.04 -17.18
CA HIS A 205 7.56 -1.42 -17.47
C HIS A 205 6.45 -2.47 -17.55
N ILE A 206 5.40 -2.28 -16.76
CA ILE A 206 4.21 -3.14 -16.80
C ILE A 206 2.99 -2.25 -17.01
N ASP A 207 2.24 -2.49 -18.08
CA ASP A 207 0.95 -1.85 -18.33
C ASP A 207 -0.16 -2.73 -17.74
N SER A 208 -0.82 -2.24 -16.71
CA SER A 208 -1.90 -2.93 -16.01
C SER A 208 -3.30 -2.61 -16.57
N SER A 209 -3.41 -1.96 -17.73
CA SER A 209 -4.70 -1.51 -18.28
C SER A 209 -5.71 -2.65 -18.41
N THR A 210 -5.25 -3.81 -18.88
CA THR A 210 -6.06 -5.01 -19.14
C THR A 210 -5.67 -6.21 -18.29
N LEU A 211 -4.65 -6.09 -17.45
CA LEU A 211 -4.18 -7.18 -16.60
C LEU A 211 -4.94 -7.21 -15.28
N SER A 212 -5.24 -8.42 -14.83
CA SER A 212 -5.67 -8.69 -13.46
C SER A 212 -4.52 -8.45 -12.48
N VAL A 213 -4.85 -8.28 -11.20
CA VAL A 213 -3.84 -8.15 -10.13
C VAL A 213 -2.92 -9.37 -10.10
N GLU A 214 -3.47 -10.57 -10.26
CA GLU A 214 -2.72 -11.83 -10.25
C GLU A 214 -1.71 -11.92 -11.41
N GLU A 215 -2.10 -11.46 -12.62
CA GLU A 215 -1.20 -11.45 -13.77
C GLU A 215 -0.05 -10.44 -13.58
N VAL A 216 -0.32 -9.28 -12.99
CA VAL A 216 0.72 -8.30 -12.65
C VAL A 216 1.68 -8.87 -11.61
N ILE A 217 1.15 -9.52 -10.57
CA ILE A 217 1.97 -10.16 -9.52
C ILE A 217 2.84 -11.28 -10.13
N ALA A 218 2.27 -12.12 -10.97
CA ALA A 218 3.02 -13.18 -11.66
C ALA A 218 4.16 -12.61 -12.52
N ALA A 219 3.88 -11.53 -13.26
CA ALA A 219 4.90 -10.82 -14.03
C ALA A 219 6.02 -10.30 -13.14
N ILE A 220 5.70 -9.66 -11.99
CA ILE A 220 6.72 -9.16 -11.04
C ILE A 220 7.55 -10.31 -10.45
N ILE A 221 6.92 -11.41 -10.06
CA ILE A 221 7.63 -12.58 -9.50
C ILE A 221 8.61 -13.17 -10.50
N ALA A 222 8.26 -13.17 -11.78
CA ALA A 222 9.12 -13.68 -12.85
C ALA A 222 10.39 -12.84 -13.08
N LEU A 223 10.42 -11.58 -12.64
CA LEU A 223 11.57 -10.68 -12.84
C LEU A 223 12.80 -11.10 -12.00
N HIS A 224 12.61 -11.81 -10.89
CA HIS A 224 13.72 -12.15 -10.00
C HIS A 224 13.60 -13.54 -9.39
N PRO A 225 14.64 -14.42 -9.53
CA PRO A 225 14.60 -15.80 -9.03
C PRO A 225 14.32 -15.92 -7.52
N GLY A 226 14.74 -14.93 -6.73
CA GLY A 226 14.48 -14.89 -5.28
C GLY A 226 13.01 -14.75 -4.94
N LEU A 227 12.24 -13.98 -5.72
CA LEU A 227 10.78 -13.86 -5.58
C LEU A 227 10.10 -15.18 -5.91
N GLY A 228 10.50 -15.84 -7.02
CA GLY A 228 9.95 -17.13 -7.41
C GLY A 228 10.20 -18.24 -6.37
N LYS A 229 11.39 -18.28 -5.74
CA LYS A 229 11.70 -19.22 -4.66
C LYS A 229 10.88 -18.96 -3.41
N ARG A 230 10.59 -17.69 -3.09
CA ARG A 230 9.77 -17.27 -1.94
C ARG A 230 8.31 -17.64 -2.17
N ASP A 231 7.77 -17.37 -3.34
CA ASP A 231 6.42 -17.75 -3.74
C ASP A 231 6.21 -19.26 -3.62
N ALA A 232 7.11 -20.07 -4.17
CA ALA A 232 7.05 -21.52 -4.09
C ALA A 232 7.11 -22.08 -2.66
N ARG A 233 7.83 -21.41 -1.74
CA ARG A 233 7.88 -21.79 -0.31
C ARG A 233 6.56 -21.52 0.39
N ASN A 234 5.97 -20.35 0.17
CA ASN A 234 4.72 -19.95 0.79
C ASN A 234 3.55 -20.82 0.31
N HIS A 235 3.52 -21.19 -0.98
CA HIS A 235 2.54 -22.15 -1.50
C HIS A 235 2.65 -23.54 -0.87
N ARG A 236 3.86 -24.05 -0.60
CA ARG A 236 4.05 -25.35 0.08
C ARG A 236 3.60 -25.30 1.53
N ALA A 237 3.86 -24.21 2.26
CA ALA A 237 3.46 -24.05 3.65
C ALA A 237 1.93 -24.02 3.79
N SER A 238 1.22 -23.34 2.88
CA SER A 238 -0.25 -23.28 2.89
C SER A 238 -0.92 -24.66 2.59
N HIS A 239 -0.29 -25.51 1.79
CA HIS A 239 -0.81 -26.85 1.48
C HIS A 239 -0.53 -27.87 2.57
N GLN A 240 0.53 -27.73 3.36
CA GLN A 240 0.85 -28.62 4.48
C GLN A 240 0.01 -28.34 5.75
N GLY A 241 -0.53 -27.14 5.90
CA GLY A 241 -1.40 -26.76 7.02
C GLY A 241 -2.81 -27.34 6.96
N ASN A 242 -3.28 -27.79 5.78
CA ASN A 242 -4.63 -28.35 5.59
C ASN A 242 -4.69 -29.89 5.59
N GLY A 243 -3.58 -30.58 5.87
CA GLY A 243 -3.46 -32.04 5.73
C GLY A 243 -3.48 -32.84 7.04
N SER A 244 -3.69 -32.24 8.21
CA SER A 244 -3.59 -32.96 9.51
C SER A 244 -4.89 -33.07 10.30
N GLU A 245 -6.05 -33.18 9.64
CA GLU A 245 -7.29 -33.58 10.30
C GLU A 245 -8.02 -34.64 9.46
N SER A 246 -7.56 -35.88 9.55
CA SER A 246 -8.43 -37.07 9.38
C SER A 246 -7.62 -38.36 9.61
N SER A 247 -7.59 -38.85 10.84
CA SER A 247 -7.67 -40.31 11.15
C SER A 247 -7.60 -40.52 12.67
N SER A 248 -8.71 -40.73 13.32
CA SER A 248 -8.81 -41.71 14.41
C SER A 248 -10.24 -42.23 14.43
N SER A 249 -10.28 -43.52 14.10
CA SER A 249 -11.42 -44.42 14.16
C SER A 249 -12.00 -44.56 15.57
N ASP A 250 -13.30 -44.50 15.63
CA ASP A 250 -14.30 -45.41 16.24
C ASP A 250 -13.85 -46.29 17.40
N ASP A 251 -14.48 -46.14 18.55
CA ASP A 251 -15.08 -47.21 19.31
C ASP A 251 -16.04 -46.62 20.39
N GLY A 252 -17.23 -47.22 20.41
CA GLY A 252 -18.37 -46.73 21.13
C GLY A 252 -18.34 -46.95 22.65
N LYS A 253 -19.13 -46.14 23.36
CA LYS A 253 -20.08 -46.56 24.41
C LYS A 253 -20.97 -45.40 24.85
N SER A 254 -22.26 -45.66 24.85
CA SER A 254 -23.36 -44.89 25.36
C SER A 254 -23.19 -44.47 26.82
N HIS A 255 -23.48 -43.19 27.15
CA HIS A 255 -24.26 -42.81 28.33
C HIS A 255 -24.82 -41.40 28.17
N THR A 256 -26.09 -41.30 28.39
CA THR A 256 -26.97 -40.11 28.51
C THR A 256 -26.53 -39.23 29.67
N GLU A 257 -26.41 -37.88 29.40
CA GLU A 257 -26.84 -36.81 30.33
C GLU A 257 -26.80 -35.44 29.62
N GLU A 258 -27.82 -34.64 29.94
CA GLU A 258 -28.18 -33.37 29.30
C GLU A 258 -27.38 -32.16 29.84
N PRO A 259 -27.53 -30.92 29.26
CA PRO A 259 -26.39 -30.06 28.92
C PRO A 259 -26.15 -28.93 29.94
N LYS A 260 -24.91 -28.58 30.15
CA LYS A 260 -24.53 -27.26 30.72
C LYS A 260 -23.83 -26.40 29.66
N ARG A 261 -24.45 -25.24 29.39
CA ARG A 261 -23.90 -24.11 28.66
C ARG A 261 -22.53 -23.74 29.21
N SER A 262 -21.51 -23.71 28.35
CA SER A 262 -20.28 -22.99 28.61
C SER A 262 -19.81 -22.30 27.32
N GLU A 263 -19.68 -21.00 27.44
CA GLU A 263 -19.16 -20.09 26.38
C GLU A 263 -17.76 -20.50 25.93
N LYS A 264 -17.61 -20.84 24.67
CA LYS A 264 -16.30 -20.97 24.06
C LYS A 264 -15.83 -19.60 23.57
N LYS A 265 -14.92 -18.98 24.32
CA LYS A 265 -14.05 -17.93 23.83
C LYS A 265 -13.11 -18.53 22.77
N SER A 266 -13.32 -18.18 21.52
CA SER A 266 -12.40 -18.48 20.41
C SER A 266 -11.20 -17.53 20.53
N SER A 267 -10.05 -18.06 20.92
CA SER A 267 -8.77 -17.36 20.91
C SER A 267 -8.14 -17.53 19.52
N ILE A 268 -8.36 -16.57 18.65
CA ILE A 268 -7.57 -16.43 17.41
C ILE A 268 -6.30 -15.69 17.81
N ALA A 269 -5.20 -16.42 17.93
CA ALA A 269 -3.88 -15.84 18.05
C ALA A 269 -3.44 -15.30 16.68
N ALA A 270 -3.81 -14.05 16.35
CA ALA A 270 -3.21 -13.32 15.24
C ALA A 270 -1.79 -12.93 15.64
N ALA A 271 -0.80 -13.51 14.99
CA ALA A 271 0.59 -13.09 15.11
C ALA A 271 0.74 -11.68 14.52
N SER A 272 0.56 -10.66 15.36
CA SER A 272 0.79 -9.26 15.01
C SER A 272 2.30 -9.01 14.97
N LYS A 273 2.90 -9.02 13.77
CA LYS A 273 4.22 -8.38 13.55
C LYS A 273 4.01 -6.86 13.68
N ARG A 274 4.20 -6.33 14.87
CA ARG A 274 4.21 -4.87 15.10
C ARG A 274 5.48 -4.29 14.51
N LEU A 275 5.36 -3.52 13.45
CA LEU A 275 6.38 -2.56 13.05
C LEU A 275 6.53 -1.56 14.22
N ARG A 276 7.76 -1.41 14.73
CA ARG A 276 8.05 -0.41 15.76
C ARG A 276 7.83 0.98 15.18
N PRO A 277 7.38 1.96 15.98
CA PRO A 277 7.26 3.34 15.51
C PRO A 277 8.63 3.86 15.06
N PHE A 278 8.63 4.55 13.93
CA PHE A 278 9.79 5.28 13.43
C PHE A 278 9.79 6.64 14.10
N GLY A 279 10.60 6.80 15.12
CA GLY A 279 10.89 8.07 15.78
C GLY A 279 12.29 8.56 15.42
#